data_90d85f6afe41eb5d530691ab84adb3b7
#
_entry.id   90d85f6afe41eb5d530691ab84adb3b7
#
_cell.length_a   1.000
_cell.length_b   1.000
_cell.length_c   1.000
_cell.angle_alpha   90.00
_cell.angle_beta   90.00
_cell.angle_gamma   90.00
#
_symmetry.space_group_name_H-M   'P 1'
#
loop_
_entity.id
_entity.type
_entity.pdbx_description
1 polymer ?
#
loop_
_entity_poly.entity_id
_entity_poly.type
_entity_poly.pdbx_seq_one_letter_code
_entity_poly.pdbx_strand_id
1 'polypeptide(L)'
;MISFNNIIKNFEIKGELVSCERYGEGHINETYLAIMQDEGKQVKYILQKINKNLFKEVDKLMNNIMLVTEFNRKKIIARGGNPDREGLSIVYAKDGKPYYYCEDCQEYFRVYIFITDAIAHQKQVRAGQFYQSAVAFGEFANLLAEFDATQLYEVLPNFHNTQVRFENFLASLECDKMGRVESVKEEINFVIERKDYCKRLVNLIKTGDLPLKVTHNDTKLNNVMLDEKTDAPVAVIDLDTIMPGTICYDFGDSIRFGCNTGAEDEPDLSKVNFDIKLFEEYTKGYLSALGDSVTKCEKDNLPFGAILMTFECGMRFLADYLDGDVYFRTHREGHNLDRARTQFKLVSDMEKLLPKMQEIVNKL
;
A
#
# COMPACT_ATOMS: atom_id res chain seq x y z
N MET A 1 6.11 -27.11 16.17
CA MET A 1 7.01 -25.92 16.05
C MET A 1 7.53 -25.90 14.63
N ILE A 2 7.39 -24.79 13.91
CA ILE A 2 7.83 -24.68 12.50
C ILE A 2 9.36 -24.77 12.45
N SER A 3 9.90 -25.69 11.65
CA SER A 3 11.34 -25.79 11.39
C SER A 3 11.70 -24.93 10.20
N PHE A 4 12.22 -23.72 10.42
CA PHE A 4 12.63 -22.81 9.34
C PHE A 4 13.72 -23.45 8.44
N ASN A 5 14.60 -24.26 9.01
CA ASN A 5 15.59 -24.97 8.20
C ASN A 5 14.92 -25.90 7.17
N ASN A 6 13.84 -26.59 7.57
CA ASN A 6 13.10 -27.45 6.64
C ASN A 6 12.35 -26.62 5.58
N ILE A 7 11.83 -25.45 5.94
CA ILE A 7 11.17 -24.55 4.98
C ILE A 7 12.16 -24.01 3.94
N ILE A 8 13.29 -23.44 4.41
CA ILE A 8 14.29 -22.79 3.53
C ILE A 8 14.92 -23.77 2.55
N LYS A 9 15.13 -25.03 2.95
CA LYS A 9 15.66 -26.09 2.07
C LYS A 9 14.82 -26.36 0.82
N ASN A 10 13.56 -25.94 0.79
CA ASN A 10 12.69 -26.08 -0.38
C ASN A 10 12.83 -24.94 -1.39
N PHE A 11 13.64 -23.92 -1.11
CA PHE A 11 13.92 -22.82 -2.03
C PHE A 11 15.29 -23.00 -2.71
N GLU A 12 15.49 -22.29 -3.82
CA GLU A 12 16.77 -22.24 -4.55
C GLU A 12 17.79 -21.36 -3.81
N ILE A 13 18.10 -21.76 -2.57
CA ILE A 13 19.05 -21.09 -1.68
C ILE A 13 20.22 -22.03 -1.44
N LYS A 14 21.44 -21.48 -1.51
CA LYS A 14 22.67 -22.22 -1.21
C LYS A 14 23.09 -21.99 0.24
N GLY A 15 23.95 -22.90 0.73
CA GLY A 15 24.56 -22.83 2.05
C GLY A 15 23.70 -23.41 3.18
N GLU A 16 24.11 -23.14 4.42
CA GLU A 16 23.47 -23.62 5.64
C GLU A 16 22.81 -22.46 6.40
N LEU A 17 21.64 -22.72 6.99
CA LEU A 17 20.93 -21.74 7.81
C LEU A 17 21.68 -21.50 9.12
N VAL A 18 22.11 -20.26 9.35
CA VAL A 18 22.74 -19.80 10.59
C VAL A 18 21.70 -19.34 11.60
N SER A 19 20.79 -18.47 11.16
CA SER A 19 19.70 -17.95 12.00
C SER A 19 18.47 -17.60 11.15
N CYS A 20 17.29 -17.63 11.79
CA CYS A 20 16.05 -17.16 11.20
C CYS A 20 15.19 -16.54 12.32
N GLU A 21 15.16 -15.22 12.38
CA GLU A 21 14.56 -14.47 13.46
C GLU A 21 13.48 -13.52 12.96
N ARG A 22 12.51 -13.20 13.82
CA ARG A 22 11.45 -12.24 13.49
C ARG A 22 12.07 -10.91 13.04
N TYR A 23 11.57 -10.34 11.94
CA TYR A 23 12.11 -9.13 11.34
C TYR A 23 10.99 -8.16 10.95
N GLY A 24 11.20 -6.86 11.27
CA GLY A 24 10.26 -5.80 10.96
C GLY A 24 8.98 -5.80 11.82
N GLU A 25 8.14 -4.82 11.58
CA GLU A 25 6.91 -4.56 12.34
C GLU A 25 5.63 -4.86 11.52
N GLY A 26 5.76 -5.57 10.40
CA GLY A 26 4.62 -5.92 9.54
C GLY A 26 3.55 -6.71 10.29
N HIS A 27 2.27 -6.33 10.10
CA HIS A 27 1.15 -6.91 10.83
C HIS A 27 0.36 -7.95 10.05
N ILE A 28 0.51 -7.99 8.72
CA ILE A 28 -0.25 -8.88 7.85
C ILE A 28 0.44 -10.23 7.74
N ASN A 29 1.68 -10.23 7.25
CA ASN A 29 2.50 -11.44 7.12
C ASN A 29 3.49 -11.58 8.27
N GLU A 30 3.86 -12.82 8.58
CA GLU A 30 4.96 -13.06 9.51
C GLU A 30 6.29 -13.02 8.74
N THR A 31 7.10 -12.01 9.02
CA THR A 31 8.38 -11.77 8.32
C THR A 31 9.56 -12.16 9.19
N TYR A 32 10.54 -12.82 8.59
CA TYR A 32 11.75 -13.30 9.24
C TYR A 32 12.97 -12.94 8.40
N LEU A 33 14.07 -12.56 9.07
CA LEU A 33 15.40 -12.45 8.47
C LEU A 33 16.09 -13.81 8.58
N ALA A 34 16.36 -14.44 7.45
CA ALA A 34 17.13 -15.65 7.35
C ALA A 34 18.57 -15.34 6.94
N ILE A 35 19.55 -15.79 7.71
CA ILE A 35 20.99 -15.66 7.42
C ILE A 35 21.53 -17.03 7.05
N MET A 36 22.07 -17.12 5.84
CA MET A 36 22.70 -18.32 5.30
C MET A 36 24.23 -18.18 5.29
N GLN A 37 24.95 -19.25 5.58
CA GLN A 37 26.40 -19.33 5.40
C GLN A 37 26.69 -20.10 4.11
N ASP A 38 27.20 -19.42 3.08
CA ASP A 38 27.54 -20.00 1.78
C ASP A 38 29.00 -19.65 1.43
N GLU A 39 29.84 -20.66 1.22
CA GLU A 39 31.25 -20.52 0.84
C GLU A 39 32.04 -19.46 1.65
N GLY A 40 31.81 -19.42 2.97
CA GLY A 40 32.48 -18.48 3.88
C GLY A 40 31.87 -17.07 3.95
N LYS A 41 30.77 -16.81 3.22
CA LYS A 41 30.05 -15.54 3.23
C LYS A 41 28.66 -15.70 3.85
N GLN A 42 28.21 -14.65 4.53
CA GLN A 42 26.83 -14.58 4.98
C GLN A 42 25.96 -13.92 3.91
N VAL A 43 24.87 -14.62 3.53
CA VAL A 43 23.86 -14.12 2.60
C VAL A 43 22.54 -14.00 3.36
N LYS A 44 21.84 -12.89 3.16
CA LYS A 44 20.60 -12.57 3.85
C LYS A 44 19.40 -12.72 2.93
N TYR A 45 18.31 -13.23 3.49
CA TYR A 45 17.02 -13.38 2.80
C TYR A 45 15.88 -12.94 3.72
N ILE A 46 14.78 -12.51 3.12
CA ILE A 46 13.52 -12.29 3.81
C ILE A 46 12.63 -13.50 3.55
N LEU A 47 12.34 -14.28 4.61
CA LEU A 47 11.35 -15.33 4.60
C LEU A 47 10.03 -14.77 5.15
N GLN A 48 8.93 -14.96 4.41
CA GLN A 48 7.61 -14.55 4.87
C GLN A 48 6.64 -15.74 4.88
N LYS A 49 5.90 -15.86 6.00
CA LYS A 49 4.70 -16.71 6.05
C LYS A 49 3.51 -15.86 5.59
N ILE A 50 2.87 -16.29 4.52
CA ILE A 50 1.75 -15.57 3.89
C ILE A 50 0.48 -15.74 4.73
N ASN A 51 -0.23 -14.64 4.98
CA ASN A 51 -1.51 -14.66 5.68
C ASN A 51 -2.64 -15.19 4.77
N LYS A 52 -2.82 -16.50 4.73
CA LYS A 52 -3.86 -17.18 3.94
C LYS A 52 -5.30 -16.86 4.37
N ASN A 53 -5.49 -16.28 5.57
CA ASN A 53 -6.82 -15.87 6.02
C ASN A 53 -7.27 -14.60 5.31
N LEU A 54 -6.34 -13.70 5.01
CA LEU A 54 -6.58 -12.50 4.22
C LEU A 54 -6.49 -12.80 2.72
N PHE A 55 -5.42 -13.46 2.29
CA PHE A 55 -5.16 -13.82 0.89
C PHE A 55 -5.56 -15.28 0.64
N LYS A 56 -6.85 -15.49 0.36
CA LYS A 56 -7.41 -16.85 0.20
C LYS A 56 -6.89 -17.58 -1.03
N GLU A 57 -6.50 -16.84 -2.08
CA GLU A 57 -5.99 -17.37 -3.35
C GLU A 57 -4.51 -17.02 -3.50
N VAL A 58 -3.66 -17.70 -2.71
CA VAL A 58 -2.20 -17.46 -2.67
C VAL A 58 -1.56 -17.62 -4.05
N ASP A 59 -2.05 -18.53 -4.89
CA ASP A 59 -1.58 -18.68 -6.27
C ASP A 59 -1.75 -17.39 -7.08
N LYS A 60 -2.90 -16.74 -6.99
CA LYS A 60 -3.17 -15.48 -7.69
C LYS A 60 -2.34 -14.33 -7.14
N LEU A 61 -2.22 -14.24 -5.81
CA LEU A 61 -1.36 -13.27 -5.15
C LEU A 61 0.08 -13.36 -5.66
N MET A 62 0.65 -14.57 -5.60
CA MET A 62 2.03 -14.78 -5.98
C MET A 62 2.26 -14.67 -7.49
N ASN A 63 1.23 -14.96 -8.32
CA ASN A 63 1.28 -14.70 -9.75
C ASN A 63 1.39 -13.19 -10.04
N ASN A 64 0.58 -12.34 -9.38
CA ASN A 64 0.68 -10.88 -9.53
C ASN A 64 2.08 -10.39 -9.18
N ILE A 65 2.58 -10.79 -8.01
CA ILE A 65 3.90 -10.38 -7.53
C ILE A 65 4.99 -10.83 -8.50
N MET A 66 4.94 -12.07 -8.97
CA MET A 66 5.89 -12.63 -9.93
C MET A 66 5.90 -11.83 -11.25
N LEU A 67 4.74 -11.62 -11.85
CA LEU A 67 4.62 -10.90 -13.12
C LEU A 67 5.21 -9.48 -13.02
N VAL A 68 4.86 -8.76 -11.94
CA VAL A 68 5.32 -7.40 -11.73
C VAL A 68 6.82 -7.34 -11.41
N THR A 69 7.32 -8.21 -10.54
CA THR A 69 8.75 -8.22 -10.19
C THR A 69 9.62 -8.64 -11.37
N GLU A 70 9.19 -9.60 -12.20
CA GLU A 70 9.91 -10.00 -13.41
C GLU A 70 9.90 -8.89 -14.48
N PHE A 71 8.79 -8.17 -14.64
CA PHE A 71 8.72 -7.04 -15.55
C PHE A 71 9.66 -5.92 -15.11
N ASN A 72 9.59 -5.53 -13.81
CA ASN A 72 10.49 -4.52 -13.24
C ASN A 72 11.95 -4.94 -13.37
N ARG A 73 12.29 -6.21 -13.10
CA ARG A 73 13.64 -6.74 -13.24
C ARG A 73 14.19 -6.50 -14.65
N LYS A 74 13.41 -6.77 -15.69
CA LYS A 74 13.81 -6.54 -17.09
C LYS A 74 14.07 -5.05 -17.38
N LYS A 75 13.19 -4.17 -16.88
CA LYS A 75 13.33 -2.70 -17.05
C LYS A 75 14.55 -2.16 -16.30
N ILE A 76 14.80 -2.61 -15.07
CA ILE A 76 15.96 -2.22 -14.27
C ILE A 76 17.26 -2.66 -14.95
N ILE A 77 17.35 -3.90 -15.44
CA ILE A 77 18.52 -4.39 -16.19
C ILE A 77 18.74 -3.56 -17.47
N ALA A 78 17.68 -3.25 -18.21
CA ALA A 78 17.77 -2.49 -19.45
C ALA A 78 18.33 -1.07 -19.25
N ARG A 79 18.09 -0.46 -18.07
CA ARG A 79 18.68 0.84 -17.68
C ARG A 79 20.07 0.74 -17.03
N GLY A 80 20.62 -0.49 -16.90
CA GLY A 80 21.95 -0.73 -16.29
C GLY A 80 21.93 -0.78 -14.76
N GLY A 81 20.76 -0.87 -14.13
CA GLY A 81 20.58 -0.97 -12.69
C GLY A 81 20.78 -2.37 -12.13
N ASN A 82 20.75 -2.49 -10.80
CA ASN A 82 20.83 -3.75 -10.08
C ASN A 82 19.43 -4.19 -9.58
N PRO A 83 18.79 -5.18 -10.23
CA PRO A 83 17.42 -5.57 -9.88
C PRO A 83 17.30 -6.21 -8.48
N ASP A 84 18.36 -6.77 -7.93
CA ASP A 84 18.35 -7.38 -6.59
C ASP A 84 18.47 -6.32 -5.47
N ARG A 85 18.73 -5.06 -5.85
CA ARG A 85 18.73 -3.91 -4.95
C ARG A 85 17.57 -2.93 -5.25
N GLU A 86 17.27 -2.72 -6.54
CA GLU A 86 16.31 -1.70 -6.98
C GLU A 86 14.87 -2.21 -7.11
N GLY A 87 14.63 -3.46 -6.70
CA GLY A 87 13.30 -4.06 -6.67
C GLY A 87 13.26 -5.31 -5.81
N LEU A 88 12.06 -5.84 -5.59
CA LEU A 88 11.91 -7.13 -4.94
C LEU A 88 12.32 -8.26 -5.91
N SER A 89 13.23 -9.13 -5.46
CA SER A 89 13.63 -10.33 -6.18
C SER A 89 13.14 -11.56 -5.44
N ILE A 90 12.24 -12.32 -6.08
CA ILE A 90 11.72 -13.58 -5.55
C ILE A 90 12.79 -14.66 -5.66
N VAL A 91 12.94 -15.47 -4.61
CA VAL A 91 13.68 -16.73 -4.66
C VAL A 91 12.67 -17.85 -4.87
N TYR A 92 12.79 -18.56 -5.99
CA TYR A 92 11.86 -19.63 -6.34
C TYR A 92 12.03 -20.86 -5.45
N ALA A 93 10.94 -21.56 -5.20
CA ALA A 93 11.00 -22.89 -4.63
C ALA A 93 11.57 -23.89 -5.66
N LYS A 94 12.10 -25.01 -5.19
CA LYS A 94 12.76 -26.05 -6.03
C LYS A 94 11.81 -26.72 -7.03
N ASP A 95 10.51 -26.59 -6.84
CA ASP A 95 9.48 -27.02 -7.80
C ASP A 95 9.16 -25.93 -8.86
N GLY A 96 9.88 -24.80 -8.86
CA GLY A 96 9.75 -23.69 -9.80
C GLY A 96 8.64 -22.70 -9.44
N LYS A 97 7.95 -22.85 -8.31
CA LYS A 97 6.93 -21.91 -7.86
C LYS A 97 7.52 -20.70 -7.13
N PRO A 98 6.87 -19.52 -7.15
CA PRO A 98 7.32 -18.35 -6.41
C PRO A 98 7.01 -18.41 -4.90
N TYR A 99 6.52 -19.53 -4.42
CA TYR A 99 6.21 -19.81 -3.01
C TYR A 99 6.34 -21.31 -2.73
N TYR A 100 6.39 -21.68 -1.45
CA TYR A 100 6.36 -23.05 -0.97
C TYR A 100 5.18 -23.29 -0.05
N TYR A 101 4.40 -24.34 -0.29
CA TYR A 101 3.37 -24.82 0.63
C TYR A 101 3.93 -25.91 1.53
N CYS A 102 3.93 -25.66 2.82
CA CYS A 102 4.36 -26.63 3.83
C CYS A 102 3.16 -27.47 4.28
N GLU A 103 3.10 -28.74 3.87
CA GLU A 103 2.01 -29.64 4.25
C GLU A 103 1.93 -29.89 5.77
N ASP A 104 3.08 -30.03 6.42
CA ASP A 104 3.16 -30.33 7.87
C ASP A 104 2.52 -29.24 8.75
N CYS A 105 2.68 -27.97 8.36
CA CYS A 105 2.10 -26.85 9.08
C CYS A 105 0.89 -26.19 8.38
N GLN A 106 0.57 -26.66 7.17
CA GLN A 106 -0.51 -26.13 6.33
C GLN A 106 -0.38 -24.61 6.07
N GLU A 107 0.84 -24.11 5.85
CA GLU A 107 1.13 -22.69 5.65
C GLU A 107 1.91 -22.47 4.37
N TYR A 108 1.78 -21.25 3.81
CA TYR A 108 2.48 -20.80 2.62
C TYR A 108 3.65 -19.91 3.00
N PHE A 109 4.78 -20.11 2.33
CA PHE A 109 6.01 -19.35 2.53
C PHE A 109 6.53 -18.82 1.20
N ARG A 110 7.10 -17.62 1.24
CA ARG A 110 7.84 -17.02 0.14
C ARG A 110 9.17 -16.45 0.63
N VAL A 111 10.12 -16.32 -0.27
CA VAL A 111 11.43 -15.78 0.05
C VAL A 111 11.80 -14.69 -0.95
N TYR A 112 12.37 -13.60 -0.43
CA TYR A 112 12.96 -12.53 -1.21
C TYR A 112 14.45 -12.39 -0.88
N ILE A 113 15.24 -11.91 -1.86
CA ILE A 113 16.61 -11.45 -1.61
C ILE A 113 16.52 -10.24 -0.68
N PHE A 114 17.38 -10.19 0.34
CA PHE A 114 17.44 -9.06 1.26
C PHE A 114 18.10 -7.86 0.60
N ILE A 115 17.44 -6.70 0.62
CA ILE A 115 17.96 -5.45 0.08
C ILE A 115 18.90 -4.84 1.12
N THR A 116 20.21 -4.78 0.81
CA THR A 116 21.25 -4.26 1.70
C THR A 116 21.42 -2.74 1.59
N ASP A 117 21.97 -2.12 2.64
CA ASP A 117 22.27 -0.68 2.69
C ASP A 117 21.04 0.21 2.42
N ALA A 118 19.84 -0.28 2.78
CA ALA A 118 18.59 0.43 2.63
C ALA A 118 17.65 0.15 3.80
N ILE A 119 16.84 1.15 4.17
CA ILE A 119 15.94 1.09 5.32
C ILE A 119 14.55 1.63 4.96
N ALA A 120 13.51 1.01 5.49
CA ALA A 120 12.14 1.53 5.46
C ALA A 120 11.82 2.21 6.79
N HIS A 121 11.23 3.41 6.73
CA HIS A 121 10.86 4.19 7.91
C HIS A 121 9.36 4.16 8.15
N GLN A 122 8.92 3.93 9.39
CA GLN A 122 7.49 3.97 9.77
C GLN A 122 6.89 5.39 9.65
N LYS A 123 7.70 6.41 9.84
CA LYS A 123 7.37 7.83 9.66
C LYS A 123 8.61 8.58 9.21
N GLN A 124 8.40 9.76 8.65
CA GLN A 124 9.50 10.65 8.28
C GLN A 124 10.36 10.98 9.50
N VAL A 125 11.65 10.70 9.44
CA VAL A 125 12.65 11.00 10.47
C VAL A 125 13.59 12.13 10.04
N ARG A 126 13.71 12.38 8.73
CA ARG A 126 14.49 13.47 8.12
C ARG A 126 13.64 14.20 7.09
N ALA A 127 13.82 15.52 6.98
CA ALA A 127 13.17 16.32 5.95
C ALA A 127 13.51 15.77 4.54
N GLY A 128 12.54 15.79 3.64
CA GLY A 128 12.70 15.30 2.26
C GLY A 128 12.44 13.81 2.06
N GLN A 129 12.35 12.99 3.10
CA GLN A 129 12.06 11.55 2.93
C GLN A 129 10.68 11.30 2.32
N PHE A 130 9.71 12.17 2.58
CA PHE A 130 8.38 12.08 1.96
C PHE A 130 8.43 12.41 0.47
N TYR A 131 9.27 13.37 0.05
CA TYR A 131 9.58 13.62 -1.35
C TYR A 131 10.24 12.38 -1.99
N GLN A 132 11.20 11.75 -1.31
CA GLN A 132 11.87 10.56 -1.85
C GLN A 132 10.92 9.36 -1.97
N SER A 133 9.97 9.22 -1.05
CA SER A 133 8.92 8.19 -1.21
C SER A 133 8.01 8.47 -2.40
N ALA A 134 7.71 9.73 -2.68
CA ALA A 134 6.97 10.13 -3.88
C ALA A 134 7.73 9.79 -5.16
N VAL A 135 9.03 10.04 -5.19
CA VAL A 135 9.90 9.64 -6.31
C VAL A 135 9.88 8.12 -6.48
N ALA A 136 10.02 7.35 -5.38
CA ALA A 136 10.00 5.89 -5.43
C ALA A 136 8.69 5.33 -6.04
N PHE A 137 7.53 5.79 -5.56
CA PHE A 137 6.24 5.34 -6.09
C PHE A 137 5.99 5.85 -7.51
N GLY A 138 6.43 7.06 -7.84
CA GLY A 138 6.36 7.59 -9.19
C GLY A 138 7.22 6.80 -10.17
N GLU A 139 8.46 6.47 -9.82
CA GLU A 139 9.34 5.60 -10.62
C GLU A 139 8.77 4.18 -10.76
N PHE A 140 8.22 3.61 -9.69
CA PHE A 140 7.58 2.31 -9.71
C PHE A 140 6.41 2.29 -10.70
N ALA A 141 5.52 3.29 -10.64
CA ALA A 141 4.41 3.42 -11.57
C ALA A 141 4.87 3.66 -13.02
N ASN A 142 5.93 4.45 -13.22
CA ASN A 142 6.52 4.71 -14.54
C ASN A 142 7.17 3.46 -15.16
N LEU A 143 7.91 2.67 -14.36
CA LEU A 143 8.49 1.40 -14.81
C LEU A 143 7.42 0.42 -15.29
N LEU A 144 6.24 0.43 -14.65
CA LEU A 144 5.10 -0.42 -14.96
C LEU A 144 4.11 0.20 -15.96
N ALA A 145 4.39 1.39 -16.50
CA ALA A 145 3.45 2.10 -17.38
C ALA A 145 3.08 1.31 -18.66
N GLU A 146 3.99 0.48 -19.17
CA GLU A 146 3.78 -0.39 -20.33
C GLU A 146 3.28 -1.80 -19.96
N PHE A 147 3.14 -2.10 -18.67
CA PHE A 147 2.62 -3.40 -18.22
C PHE A 147 1.10 -3.44 -18.45
N ASP A 148 0.62 -4.50 -19.08
CA ASP A 148 -0.82 -4.72 -19.22
C ASP A 148 -1.43 -5.18 -17.88
N ALA A 149 -2.02 -4.23 -17.16
CA ALA A 149 -2.60 -4.47 -15.85
C ALA A 149 -3.75 -5.49 -15.86
N THR A 150 -4.36 -5.78 -17.02
CA THR A 150 -5.43 -6.79 -17.14
C THR A 150 -4.94 -8.22 -16.92
N GLN A 151 -3.62 -8.44 -16.92
CA GLN A 151 -3.00 -9.74 -16.58
C GLN A 151 -3.01 -10.02 -15.08
N LEU A 152 -3.24 -9.01 -14.24
CA LEU A 152 -3.27 -9.16 -12.79
C LEU A 152 -4.66 -9.56 -12.29
N TYR A 153 -4.68 -10.39 -11.26
CA TYR A 153 -5.88 -10.76 -10.53
C TYR A 153 -6.23 -9.69 -9.50
N GLU A 154 -7.52 -9.48 -9.29
CA GLU A 154 -8.02 -8.70 -8.15
C GLU A 154 -8.03 -9.60 -6.90
N VAL A 155 -6.87 -9.69 -6.22
CA VAL A 155 -6.66 -10.58 -5.06
C VAL A 155 -7.45 -10.17 -3.82
N LEU A 156 -7.83 -8.90 -3.74
CA LEU A 156 -8.76 -8.34 -2.75
C LEU A 156 -9.94 -7.70 -3.50
N PRO A 157 -11.04 -8.44 -3.76
CA PRO A 157 -12.14 -7.97 -4.58
C PRO A 157 -12.73 -6.66 -4.08
N ASN A 158 -12.95 -5.72 -5.00
CA ASN A 158 -13.51 -4.39 -4.73
C ASN A 158 -12.68 -3.56 -3.72
N PHE A 159 -11.34 -3.74 -3.69
CA PHE A 159 -10.50 -3.13 -2.67
C PHE A 159 -10.66 -1.60 -2.61
N HIS A 160 -10.56 -0.90 -3.76
CA HIS A 160 -10.82 0.54 -3.92
C HIS A 160 -12.04 0.84 -4.78
N ASN A 161 -13.00 -0.09 -4.86
CA ASN A 161 -14.31 0.23 -5.42
C ASN A 161 -15.14 0.98 -4.38
N THR A 162 -14.95 2.29 -4.32
CA THR A 162 -15.57 3.14 -3.29
C THR A 162 -17.10 3.09 -3.34
N GLN A 163 -17.70 2.79 -4.51
CA GLN A 163 -19.15 2.59 -4.62
C GLN A 163 -19.60 1.35 -3.82
N VAL A 164 -18.91 0.22 -3.97
CA VAL A 164 -19.19 -1.01 -3.20
C VAL A 164 -18.89 -0.80 -1.72
N ARG A 165 -17.82 -0.04 -1.39
CA ARG A 165 -17.53 0.34 0.01
C ARG A 165 -18.66 1.15 0.64
N PHE A 166 -19.28 2.06 -0.12
CA PHE A 166 -20.43 2.82 0.32
C PHE A 166 -21.68 1.93 0.51
N GLU A 167 -21.93 0.98 -0.39
CA GLU A 167 -23.02 0.00 -0.25
C GLU A 167 -22.83 -0.86 1.02
N ASN A 168 -21.60 -1.32 1.29
CA ASN A 168 -21.28 -2.04 2.53
C ASN A 168 -21.49 -1.16 3.78
N PHE A 169 -21.10 0.11 3.73
CA PHE A 169 -21.38 1.05 4.83
C PHE A 169 -22.88 1.20 5.10
N LEU A 170 -23.72 1.31 4.05
CA LEU A 170 -25.18 1.38 4.20
C LEU A 170 -25.74 0.08 4.83
N ALA A 171 -25.19 -1.08 4.48
CA ALA A 171 -25.58 -2.35 5.08
C ALA A 171 -25.20 -2.41 6.58
N SER A 172 -24.00 -1.94 6.96
CA SER A 172 -23.61 -1.85 8.38
C SER A 172 -24.51 -0.87 9.15
N LEU A 173 -24.92 0.23 8.51
CA LEU A 173 -25.84 1.22 9.09
C LEU A 173 -27.24 0.63 9.31
N GLU A 174 -27.79 -0.09 8.33
CA GLU A 174 -29.10 -0.72 8.43
C GLU A 174 -29.11 -1.84 9.49
N CYS A 175 -28.03 -2.60 9.57
CA CYS A 175 -27.89 -3.69 10.53
C CYS A 175 -27.79 -3.19 11.98
N ASP A 176 -27.09 -2.08 12.20
CA ASP A 176 -26.76 -1.49 13.51
C ASP A 176 -26.45 -2.53 14.59
N LYS A 177 -25.58 -3.48 14.23
CA LYS A 177 -25.29 -4.68 15.03
C LYS A 177 -24.94 -4.40 16.48
N MET A 178 -24.34 -3.25 16.73
CA MET A 178 -23.89 -2.85 18.09
C MET A 178 -24.77 -1.77 18.74
N GLY A 179 -25.84 -1.32 18.08
CA GLY A 179 -26.69 -0.22 18.54
C GLY A 179 -25.97 1.12 18.64
N ARG A 180 -24.97 1.35 17.77
CA ARG A 180 -24.07 2.53 17.82
C ARG A 180 -24.50 3.66 16.90
N VAL A 181 -25.46 3.46 15.99
CA VAL A 181 -25.90 4.42 14.97
C VAL A 181 -26.33 5.76 15.57
N GLU A 182 -27.12 5.74 16.64
CA GLU A 182 -27.59 6.95 17.29
C GLU A 182 -26.44 7.85 17.83
N SER A 183 -25.31 7.25 18.21
CA SER A 183 -24.18 7.95 18.82
C SER A 183 -23.22 8.59 17.80
N VAL A 184 -23.37 8.28 16.50
CA VAL A 184 -22.45 8.70 15.42
C VAL A 184 -23.18 9.33 14.23
N LYS A 185 -24.30 10.01 14.49
CA LYS A 185 -25.12 10.65 13.43
C LYS A 185 -24.36 11.70 12.63
N GLU A 186 -23.46 12.44 13.25
CA GLU A 186 -22.66 13.46 12.57
C GLU A 186 -21.72 12.81 11.54
N GLU A 187 -21.05 11.72 11.91
CA GLU A 187 -20.16 10.97 11.05
C GLU A 187 -20.93 10.28 9.91
N ILE A 188 -22.12 9.74 10.19
CA ILE A 188 -23.00 9.16 9.19
C ILE A 188 -23.44 10.22 8.18
N ASN A 189 -23.91 11.38 8.64
CA ASN A 189 -24.31 12.48 7.77
C ASN A 189 -23.14 12.96 6.89
N PHE A 190 -21.93 13.04 7.45
CA PHE A 190 -20.73 13.38 6.71
C PHE A 190 -20.51 12.44 5.51
N VAL A 191 -20.70 11.14 5.71
CA VAL A 191 -20.58 10.13 4.63
C VAL A 191 -21.72 10.27 3.61
N ILE A 192 -22.97 10.39 4.07
CA ILE A 192 -24.14 10.47 3.18
C ILE A 192 -24.11 11.70 2.27
N GLU A 193 -23.69 12.85 2.79
CA GLU A 193 -23.55 14.09 2.02
C GLU A 193 -22.54 13.98 0.87
N ARG A 194 -21.56 13.07 1.00
CA ARG A 194 -20.47 12.84 0.02
C ARG A 194 -20.65 11.59 -0.83
N LYS A 195 -21.84 10.99 -0.84
CA LYS A 195 -22.14 9.75 -1.62
C LYS A 195 -21.71 9.83 -3.09
N ASP A 196 -21.77 11.01 -3.70
CA ASP A 196 -21.42 11.18 -5.12
C ASP A 196 -19.90 11.08 -5.37
N TYR A 197 -19.05 11.25 -4.34
CA TYR A 197 -17.61 11.02 -4.43
C TYR A 197 -17.32 9.56 -4.81
N CYS A 198 -18.11 8.62 -4.28
CA CYS A 198 -17.92 7.19 -4.48
C CYS A 198 -18.00 6.74 -5.94
N LYS A 199 -18.68 7.51 -6.79
CA LYS A 199 -18.90 7.15 -8.20
C LYS A 199 -17.86 7.73 -9.14
N ARG A 200 -17.14 8.80 -8.75
CA ARG A 200 -16.39 9.63 -9.68
C ARG A 200 -15.26 8.86 -10.36
N LEU A 201 -14.28 8.34 -9.62
CA LEU A 201 -13.16 7.62 -10.24
C LEU A 201 -13.60 6.27 -10.82
N VAL A 202 -14.50 5.56 -10.16
CA VAL A 202 -15.07 4.29 -10.67
C VAL A 202 -15.73 4.50 -12.05
N ASN A 203 -16.46 5.59 -12.26
CA ASN A 203 -17.07 5.89 -13.55
C ASN A 203 -16.00 6.24 -14.60
N LEU A 204 -15.00 7.04 -14.28
CA LEU A 204 -13.90 7.38 -15.20
C LEU A 204 -13.10 6.13 -15.62
N ILE A 205 -12.92 5.16 -14.71
CA ILE A 205 -12.32 3.87 -15.06
C ILE A 205 -13.24 3.09 -16.00
N LYS A 206 -14.55 3.02 -15.70
CA LYS A 206 -15.54 2.30 -16.53
C LYS A 206 -15.67 2.89 -17.94
N THR A 207 -15.54 4.21 -18.10
CA THR A 207 -15.59 4.88 -19.41
C THR A 207 -14.25 4.80 -20.16
N GLY A 208 -13.16 4.40 -19.50
CA GLY A 208 -11.82 4.35 -20.05
C GLY A 208 -11.10 5.71 -20.05
N ASP A 209 -11.68 6.76 -19.47
CA ASP A 209 -11.05 8.07 -19.31
C ASP A 209 -9.85 8.01 -18.35
N LEU A 210 -9.95 7.18 -17.29
CA LEU A 210 -8.83 6.78 -16.45
C LEU A 210 -8.36 5.38 -16.87
N PRO A 211 -7.11 5.23 -17.33
CA PRO A 211 -6.57 3.94 -17.72
C PRO A 211 -6.39 3.04 -16.51
N LEU A 212 -6.60 1.73 -16.68
CA LEU A 212 -6.16 0.75 -15.71
C LEU A 212 -4.64 0.60 -15.79
N LYS A 213 -3.99 0.79 -14.66
CA LYS A 213 -2.56 0.59 -14.47
C LYS A 213 -2.32 -0.38 -13.32
N VAL A 214 -1.09 -0.83 -13.18
CA VAL A 214 -0.67 -1.54 -11.98
C VAL A 214 -0.64 -0.54 -10.82
N THR A 215 -1.35 -0.85 -9.74
CA THR A 215 -1.38 -0.03 -8.52
C THR A 215 -0.86 -0.84 -7.33
N HIS A 216 -0.13 -0.17 -6.47
CA HIS A 216 0.40 -0.76 -5.24
C HIS A 216 -0.69 -0.92 -4.17
N ASN A 217 -1.59 0.07 -4.05
CA ASN A 217 -2.74 0.13 -3.15
C ASN A 217 -2.43 0.16 -1.63
N ASP A 218 -1.16 0.31 -1.26
CA ASP A 218 -0.72 0.55 0.13
C ASP A 218 0.56 1.40 0.11
N THR A 219 0.45 2.64 -0.38
CA THR A 219 1.59 3.51 -0.70
C THR A 219 2.06 4.35 0.50
N LYS A 220 2.35 3.66 1.59
CA LYS A 220 2.91 4.29 2.80
C LYS A 220 4.43 4.39 2.72
N LEU A 221 4.99 5.36 3.45
CA LEU A 221 6.45 5.56 3.54
C LEU A 221 7.21 4.28 3.94
N ASN A 222 6.64 3.45 4.81
CA ASN A 222 7.27 2.21 5.27
C ASN A 222 7.30 1.09 4.21
N ASN A 223 6.66 1.30 3.04
CA ASN A 223 6.74 0.41 1.89
C ASN A 223 7.77 0.90 0.85
N VAL A 224 8.61 1.88 1.21
CA VAL A 224 9.74 2.36 0.41
C VAL A 224 11.04 2.12 1.15
N MET A 225 11.97 1.43 0.50
CA MET A 225 13.35 1.32 0.96
C MET A 225 14.13 2.55 0.50
N LEU A 226 14.69 3.28 1.43
CA LEU A 226 15.58 4.42 1.18
C LEU A 226 17.02 4.03 1.49
N ASP A 227 17.97 4.51 0.71
CA ASP A 227 19.41 4.33 0.98
C ASP A 227 19.77 4.93 2.34
N GLU A 228 20.44 4.16 3.19
CA GLU A 228 20.75 4.54 4.58
C GLU A 228 21.58 5.82 4.72
N LYS A 229 22.37 6.17 3.70
CA LYS A 229 23.30 7.30 3.72
C LYS A 229 22.74 8.54 3.05
N THR A 230 22.00 8.36 1.94
CA THR A 230 21.62 9.47 1.06
C THR A 230 20.13 9.76 1.10
N ASP A 231 19.29 8.88 1.70
CA ASP A 231 17.84 8.88 1.61
C ASP A 231 17.30 8.74 0.17
N ALA A 232 18.15 8.45 -0.82
CA ALA A 232 17.68 8.21 -2.18
C ALA A 232 16.76 6.98 -2.24
N PRO A 233 15.71 6.97 -3.08
CA PRO A 233 14.84 5.82 -3.23
C PRO A 233 15.62 4.62 -3.78
N VAL A 234 15.36 3.44 -3.23
CA VAL A 234 16.01 2.19 -3.63
C VAL A 234 15.01 1.22 -4.23
N ALA A 235 13.96 0.87 -3.49
CA ALA A 235 12.96 -0.08 -3.94
C ALA A 235 11.61 0.16 -3.27
N VAL A 236 10.53 -0.19 -3.97
CA VAL A 236 9.18 -0.34 -3.40
C VAL A 236 9.01 -1.80 -2.97
N ILE A 237 8.50 -2.02 -1.77
CA ILE A 237 8.31 -3.34 -1.16
C ILE A 237 6.85 -3.54 -0.75
N ASP A 238 6.52 -4.74 -0.26
CA ASP A 238 5.17 -5.13 0.19
C ASP A 238 4.12 -5.08 -0.94
N LEU A 239 4.34 -5.90 -1.97
CA LEU A 239 3.52 -5.96 -3.19
C LEU A 239 2.24 -6.82 -3.03
N ASP A 240 1.78 -7.07 -1.81
CA ASP A 240 0.64 -7.97 -1.56
C ASP A 240 -0.70 -7.42 -2.05
N THR A 241 -0.79 -6.12 -2.17
CA THR A 241 -2.00 -5.42 -2.65
C THR A 241 -1.89 -4.99 -4.11
N ILE A 242 -0.90 -5.55 -4.85
CA ILE A 242 -0.71 -5.15 -6.24
C ILE A 242 -1.83 -5.71 -7.13
N MET A 243 -2.59 -4.81 -7.72
CA MET A 243 -3.79 -5.12 -8.51
C MET A 243 -3.98 -4.09 -9.62
N PRO A 244 -4.90 -4.33 -10.59
CA PRO A 244 -5.32 -3.29 -11.51
C PRO A 244 -6.04 -2.15 -10.79
N GLY A 245 -5.70 -0.90 -11.12
CA GLY A 245 -6.32 0.28 -10.55
C GLY A 245 -5.98 1.56 -11.30
N THR A 246 -5.99 2.68 -10.61
CA THR A 246 -5.56 3.98 -11.14
C THR A 246 -4.52 4.61 -10.23
N ILE A 247 -3.55 5.32 -10.80
CA ILE A 247 -2.53 6.04 -10.01
C ILE A 247 -3.13 7.06 -9.03
N CYS A 248 -4.38 7.47 -9.23
CA CYS A 248 -5.10 8.32 -8.29
C CYS A 248 -5.34 7.65 -6.93
N TYR A 249 -5.43 6.31 -6.88
CA TYR A 249 -5.53 5.56 -5.63
C TYR A 249 -4.20 5.58 -4.88
N ASP A 250 -3.12 5.22 -5.54
CA ASP A 250 -1.77 5.20 -4.95
C ASP A 250 -1.34 6.58 -4.47
N PHE A 251 -1.48 7.61 -5.32
CA PHE A 251 -1.24 8.99 -4.92
C PHE A 251 -2.09 9.38 -3.72
N GLY A 252 -3.38 9.05 -3.76
CA GLY A 252 -4.33 9.41 -2.71
C GLY A 252 -4.01 8.76 -1.37
N ASP A 253 -3.62 7.49 -1.35
CA ASP A 253 -3.26 6.78 -0.12
C ASP A 253 -1.98 7.35 0.52
N SER A 254 -0.97 7.68 -0.31
CA SER A 254 0.24 8.36 0.17
C SER A 254 -0.08 9.72 0.82
N ILE A 255 -0.92 10.53 0.16
CA ILE A 255 -1.32 11.85 0.69
C ILE A 255 -2.11 11.71 1.98
N ARG A 256 -3.07 10.78 2.03
CA ARG A 256 -3.86 10.47 3.22
C ARG A 256 -2.98 10.21 4.45
N PHE A 257 -1.96 9.40 4.26
CA PHE A 257 -1.07 8.99 5.33
C PHE A 257 -0.01 10.06 5.65
N GLY A 258 0.63 10.61 4.61
CA GLY A 258 1.83 11.44 4.77
C GLY A 258 1.57 12.92 5.01
N CYS A 259 0.39 13.46 4.63
CA CYS A 259 0.07 14.87 4.81
C CYS A 259 -0.78 15.17 6.06
N ASN A 260 -0.93 14.21 6.96
CA ASN A 260 -1.59 14.39 8.25
C ASN A 260 -0.57 14.84 9.31
N THR A 261 -0.86 15.95 10.02
CA THR A 261 -0.02 16.41 11.13
C THR A 261 -0.22 15.62 12.42
N GLY A 262 -1.34 14.93 12.57
CA GLY A 262 -1.69 14.08 13.72
C GLY A 262 -1.44 12.60 13.46
N ALA A 263 -1.64 11.78 14.47
CA ALA A 263 -1.71 10.34 14.31
C ALA A 263 -3.02 9.93 13.59
N GLU A 264 -3.04 8.74 12.97
CA GLU A 264 -4.25 8.23 12.29
C GLU A 264 -5.44 8.07 13.24
N ASP A 265 -5.16 7.86 14.53
CA ASP A 265 -6.13 7.65 15.61
C ASP A 265 -6.10 8.76 16.68
N GLU A 266 -5.66 9.98 16.32
CA GLU A 266 -5.60 11.13 17.23
C GLU A 266 -7.01 11.56 17.69
N PRO A 267 -7.35 11.44 18.98
CA PRO A 267 -8.69 11.82 19.47
C PRO A 267 -8.91 13.34 19.47
N ASP A 268 -7.84 14.13 19.60
CA ASP A 268 -7.89 15.58 19.60
C ASP A 268 -7.77 16.11 18.16
N LEU A 269 -8.92 16.33 17.53
CA LEU A 269 -8.99 16.78 16.14
C LEU A 269 -8.35 18.16 15.89
N SER A 270 -8.06 18.95 16.94
CA SER A 270 -7.34 20.21 16.78
C SER A 270 -5.88 20.02 16.34
N LYS A 271 -5.32 18.82 16.59
CA LYS A 271 -3.97 18.41 16.17
C LYS A 271 -3.94 17.81 14.77
N VAL A 272 -5.10 17.46 14.23
CA VAL A 272 -5.26 16.84 12.91
C VAL A 272 -5.46 17.93 11.87
N ASN A 273 -4.47 18.15 11.01
CA ASN A 273 -4.56 19.14 9.95
C ASN A 273 -3.92 18.59 8.68
N PHE A 274 -4.43 19.00 7.54
CA PHE A 274 -3.84 18.71 6.25
C PHE A 274 -2.68 19.66 5.93
N ASP A 275 -1.47 19.12 5.76
CA ASP A 275 -0.29 19.91 5.42
C ASP A 275 -0.15 20.07 3.90
N ILE A 276 -0.53 21.25 3.40
CA ILE A 276 -0.48 21.61 1.97
C ILE A 276 0.98 21.67 1.43
N LYS A 277 1.98 21.90 2.30
CA LYS A 277 3.38 21.94 1.87
C LYS A 277 3.90 20.53 1.61
N LEU A 278 3.55 19.57 2.48
CA LEU A 278 3.86 18.16 2.25
C LEU A 278 3.12 17.63 1.01
N PHE A 279 1.88 18.07 0.76
CA PHE A 279 1.18 17.77 -0.50
C PHE A 279 1.94 18.29 -1.72
N GLU A 280 2.43 19.54 -1.70
CA GLU A 280 3.21 20.11 -2.80
C GLU A 280 4.53 19.35 -3.00
N GLU A 281 5.24 19.05 -1.91
CA GLU A 281 6.49 18.29 -1.90
C GLU A 281 6.30 16.88 -2.53
N TYR A 282 5.30 16.13 -2.06
CA TYR A 282 4.98 14.82 -2.59
C TYR A 282 4.57 14.88 -4.06
N THR A 283 3.66 15.79 -4.42
CA THR A 283 3.18 15.96 -5.80
C THR A 283 4.33 16.23 -6.76
N LYS A 284 5.28 17.09 -6.37
CA LYS A 284 6.48 17.39 -7.16
C LYS A 284 7.33 16.14 -7.39
N GLY A 285 7.63 15.37 -6.34
CA GLY A 285 8.40 14.13 -6.44
C GLY A 285 7.70 13.11 -7.33
N TYR A 286 6.41 12.87 -7.09
CA TYR A 286 5.61 11.88 -7.80
C TYR A 286 5.49 12.17 -9.30
N LEU A 287 5.09 13.40 -9.66
CA LEU A 287 4.94 13.81 -11.07
C LEU A 287 6.28 13.86 -11.81
N SER A 288 7.37 14.30 -11.13
CA SER A 288 8.70 14.30 -11.76
C SER A 288 9.18 12.90 -12.13
N ALA A 289 8.83 11.89 -11.33
CA ALA A 289 9.21 10.50 -11.54
C ALA A 289 8.30 9.77 -12.53
N LEU A 290 7.02 10.11 -12.59
CA LEU A 290 6.08 9.59 -13.59
C LEU A 290 6.42 10.05 -15.02
N GLY A 291 6.96 11.26 -15.18
CA GLY A 291 7.27 11.83 -16.51
C GLY A 291 6.06 11.83 -17.43
N ASP A 292 6.26 11.39 -18.66
CA ASP A 292 5.21 11.37 -19.70
C ASP A 292 4.20 10.21 -19.56
N SER A 293 4.36 9.34 -18.57
CA SER A 293 3.45 8.20 -18.38
C SER A 293 2.11 8.59 -17.75
N VAL A 294 1.97 9.82 -17.24
CA VAL A 294 0.74 10.34 -16.66
C VAL A 294 -0.16 10.98 -17.71
N THR A 295 -1.42 10.57 -17.79
CA THR A 295 -2.41 11.22 -18.67
C THR A 295 -2.93 12.51 -18.05
N LYS A 296 -3.48 13.41 -18.89
CA LYS A 296 -4.13 14.63 -18.39
C LYS A 296 -5.27 14.32 -17.42
N CYS A 297 -6.10 13.33 -17.72
CA CYS A 297 -7.21 12.94 -16.86
C CYS A 297 -6.74 12.43 -15.48
N GLU A 298 -5.67 11.62 -15.46
CA GLU A 298 -5.06 11.19 -14.19
C GLU A 298 -4.55 12.39 -13.39
N LYS A 299 -3.77 13.27 -14.03
CA LYS A 299 -3.20 14.47 -13.38
C LYS A 299 -4.30 15.37 -12.81
N ASP A 300 -5.35 15.65 -13.58
CA ASP A 300 -6.50 16.48 -13.16
C ASP A 300 -7.25 15.86 -11.96
N ASN A 301 -7.19 14.54 -11.77
CA ASN A 301 -7.88 13.83 -10.70
C ASN A 301 -7.00 13.46 -9.49
N LEU A 302 -5.69 13.75 -9.48
CA LEU A 302 -4.82 13.49 -8.32
C LEU A 302 -5.33 14.16 -7.02
N PRO A 303 -5.70 15.46 -7.00
CA PRO A 303 -6.23 16.10 -5.80
C PRO A 303 -7.51 15.44 -5.28
N PHE A 304 -8.40 15.05 -6.21
CA PHE A 304 -9.61 14.34 -5.83
C PHE A 304 -9.31 12.91 -5.34
N GLY A 305 -8.33 12.24 -5.92
CA GLY A 305 -7.83 10.95 -5.44
C GLY A 305 -7.43 10.99 -3.97
N ALA A 306 -6.72 12.06 -3.54
CA ALA A 306 -6.37 12.26 -2.14
C ALA A 306 -7.61 12.38 -1.23
N ILE A 307 -8.60 13.17 -1.65
CA ILE A 307 -9.87 13.31 -0.92
C ILE A 307 -10.59 11.96 -0.87
N LEU A 308 -10.70 11.26 -2.01
CA LEU A 308 -11.44 10.02 -2.11
C LEU A 308 -10.85 8.90 -1.26
N MET A 309 -9.52 8.71 -1.30
CA MET A 309 -8.86 7.65 -0.52
C MET A 309 -8.96 7.91 0.98
N THR A 310 -8.85 9.18 1.39
CA THR A 310 -9.06 9.57 2.79
C THR A 310 -10.50 9.35 3.22
N PHE A 311 -11.46 9.73 2.38
CA PHE A 311 -12.89 9.51 2.61
C PHE A 311 -13.24 8.02 2.71
N GLU A 312 -12.76 7.21 1.75
CA GLU A 312 -12.98 5.76 1.74
C GLU A 312 -12.43 5.10 3.02
N CYS A 313 -11.23 5.47 3.43
CA CYS A 313 -10.62 4.94 4.65
C CYS A 313 -11.45 5.29 5.91
N GLY A 314 -11.88 6.56 6.04
CA GLY A 314 -12.74 6.99 7.14
C GLY A 314 -14.09 6.28 7.16
N MET A 315 -14.71 6.10 6.00
CA MET A 315 -15.96 5.35 5.84
C MET A 315 -15.81 3.88 6.25
N ARG A 316 -14.68 3.24 5.90
CA ARG A 316 -14.38 1.86 6.29
C ARG A 316 -14.16 1.72 7.79
N PHE A 317 -13.48 2.66 8.43
CA PHE A 317 -13.34 2.69 9.90
C PHE A 317 -14.69 2.87 10.59
N LEU A 318 -15.56 3.74 10.07
CA LEU A 318 -16.90 3.94 10.62
C LEU A 318 -17.77 2.69 10.46
N ALA A 319 -17.74 2.04 9.29
CA ALA A 319 -18.47 0.78 9.05
C ALA A 319 -18.02 -0.32 10.03
N ASP A 320 -16.70 -0.49 10.19
CA ASP A 320 -16.17 -1.48 11.12
C ASP A 320 -16.51 -1.17 12.60
N TYR A 321 -16.54 0.10 12.97
CA TYR A 321 -17.06 0.51 14.28
C TYR A 321 -18.52 0.10 14.49
N LEU A 322 -19.38 0.29 13.49
CA LEU A 322 -20.80 -0.13 13.54
C LEU A 322 -20.93 -1.66 13.59
N ASP A 323 -20.05 -2.39 12.92
CA ASP A 323 -20.03 -3.86 12.87
C ASP A 323 -19.41 -4.51 14.14
N GLY A 324 -18.82 -3.73 15.03
CA GLY A 324 -18.25 -4.19 16.31
C GLY A 324 -16.73 -4.37 16.30
N ASP A 325 -16.01 -3.59 15.48
CA ASP A 325 -14.54 -3.54 15.44
C ASP A 325 -13.92 -4.91 15.07
N VAL A 326 -14.42 -5.55 14.01
CA VAL A 326 -14.07 -6.92 13.62
C VAL A 326 -13.02 -7.03 12.52
N TYR A 327 -12.84 -5.98 11.71
CA TYR A 327 -11.92 -5.99 10.57
C TYR A 327 -10.56 -5.38 10.92
N PHE A 328 -10.55 -4.16 11.46
CA PHE A 328 -9.31 -3.49 11.84
C PHE A 328 -8.90 -3.83 13.27
N ARG A 329 -7.63 -4.08 13.48
CA ARG A 329 -7.11 -4.31 14.83
C ARG A 329 -7.28 -3.04 15.67
N THR A 330 -7.95 -3.19 16.80
CA THR A 330 -8.16 -2.11 17.78
C THR A 330 -7.37 -2.38 19.07
N HIS A 331 -6.97 -1.30 19.75
CA HIS A 331 -6.22 -1.37 21.02
C HIS A 331 -6.98 -0.74 22.19
N ARG A 332 -8.12 -0.11 21.91
CA ARG A 332 -8.98 0.56 22.89
C ARG A 332 -10.41 0.68 22.36
N GLU A 333 -11.35 0.93 23.25
CA GLU A 333 -12.73 1.25 22.86
C GLU A 333 -12.77 2.54 22.03
N GLY A 334 -13.64 2.58 21.01
CA GLY A 334 -13.79 3.74 20.12
C GLY A 334 -12.62 3.99 19.18
N HIS A 335 -11.64 3.09 19.11
CA HIS A 335 -10.42 3.31 18.29
C HIS A 335 -10.75 3.56 16.81
N ASN A 336 -11.64 2.76 16.21
CA ASN A 336 -12.04 2.97 14.81
C ASN A 336 -12.89 4.23 14.63
N LEU A 337 -13.65 4.66 15.63
CA LEU A 337 -14.38 5.91 15.57
C LEU A 337 -13.43 7.13 15.55
N ASP A 338 -12.38 7.11 16.38
CA ASP A 338 -11.37 8.17 16.34
C ASP A 338 -10.63 8.21 15.02
N ARG A 339 -10.29 7.03 14.46
CA ARG A 339 -9.71 6.92 13.11
C ARG A 339 -10.65 7.50 12.04
N ALA A 340 -11.94 7.17 12.09
CA ALA A 340 -12.92 7.73 11.16
C ALA A 340 -12.98 9.26 11.23
N ARG A 341 -13.05 9.81 12.44
CA ARG A 341 -13.08 11.26 12.69
C ARG A 341 -11.83 11.96 12.17
N THR A 342 -10.65 11.37 12.40
CA THR A 342 -9.39 11.88 11.88
C THR A 342 -9.42 11.97 10.36
N GLN A 343 -9.87 10.92 9.67
CA GLN A 343 -9.99 10.94 8.20
C GLN A 343 -11.00 11.97 7.72
N PHE A 344 -12.17 12.08 8.35
CA PHE A 344 -13.19 13.08 7.96
C PHE A 344 -12.73 14.52 8.19
N LYS A 345 -11.94 14.75 9.24
CA LYS A 345 -11.28 16.05 9.45
C LYS A 345 -10.33 16.40 8.31
N LEU A 346 -9.50 15.44 7.89
CA LEU A 346 -8.59 15.63 6.74
C LEU A 346 -9.35 15.87 5.43
N VAL A 347 -10.43 15.11 5.17
CA VAL A 347 -11.31 15.35 4.01
C VAL A 347 -11.82 16.78 4.01
N SER A 348 -12.35 17.26 5.15
CA SER A 348 -12.87 18.63 5.27
C SER A 348 -11.81 19.70 5.02
N ASP A 349 -10.56 19.46 5.43
CA ASP A 349 -9.46 20.38 5.18
C ASP A 349 -9.05 20.38 3.71
N MET A 350 -8.94 19.19 3.08
CA MET A 350 -8.63 19.06 1.66
C MET A 350 -9.72 19.66 0.77
N GLU A 351 -11.00 19.52 1.12
CA GLU A 351 -12.10 20.18 0.38
C GLU A 351 -11.95 21.69 0.34
N LYS A 352 -11.59 22.32 1.47
CA LYS A 352 -11.33 23.76 1.54
C LYS A 352 -10.12 24.19 0.72
N LEU A 353 -9.11 23.30 0.64
CA LEU A 353 -7.85 23.54 -0.05
C LEU A 353 -7.82 23.01 -1.49
N LEU A 354 -8.91 22.39 -1.96
CA LEU A 354 -8.96 21.76 -3.29
C LEU A 354 -8.54 22.69 -4.43
N PRO A 355 -8.97 23.98 -4.48
CA PRO A 355 -8.49 24.90 -5.52
C PRO A 355 -6.97 25.11 -5.48
N LYS A 356 -6.37 25.14 -4.28
CA LYS A 356 -4.92 25.26 -4.10
C LYS A 356 -4.18 24.00 -4.49
N MET A 357 -4.71 22.82 -4.12
CA MET A 357 -4.17 21.52 -4.54
C MET A 357 -4.16 21.41 -6.06
N GLN A 358 -5.26 21.84 -6.72
CA GLN A 358 -5.34 21.82 -8.18
C GLN A 358 -4.35 22.79 -8.83
N GLU A 359 -4.16 23.99 -8.25
CA GLU A 359 -3.15 24.96 -8.70
C GLU A 359 -1.73 24.36 -8.64
N ILE A 360 -1.40 23.64 -7.55
CA ILE A 360 -0.10 22.98 -7.37
C ILE A 360 0.10 21.95 -8.47
N VAL A 361 -0.86 21.04 -8.66
CA VAL A 361 -0.79 19.98 -9.68
C VAL A 361 -0.66 20.57 -11.09
N ASN A 362 -1.37 21.65 -11.39
CA ASN A 362 -1.35 22.27 -12.74
C ASN A 362 -0.03 22.99 -13.07
N LYS A 363 0.73 23.40 -12.06
CA LYS A 363 2.02 24.09 -12.22
C LYS A 363 3.17 23.12 -12.48
N LEU A 364 3.01 21.87 -12.12
CA LEU A 364 4.00 20.80 -12.27
C LEU A 364 3.75 19.99 -13.54
#